data_62d384c53b46a2c22a8be2eebd2ddcf0
#
_entry.id   62d384c53b46a2c22a8be2eebd2ddcf0
#
_cell.length_a   1.000
_cell.length_b   1.000
_cell.length_c   1.000
_cell.angle_alpha   90.00
_cell.angle_beta   90.00
_cell.angle_gamma   90.00
#
_symmetry.space_group_name_H-M   'P 1'
#
loop_
_entity.id
_entity.type
_entity.pdbx_description
1 polymer ?
#
loop_
_entity_poly.entity_id
_entity_poly.type
_entity_poly.pdbx_seq_one_letter_code
_entity_poly.pdbx_strand_id
1 'polypeptide(L)'
;MTKFAEVLRKVHEMEPRVQCITNFVTVNDCANIILAAGGTPSMADHIDEVAEALSCVQALVCNMGAIALTDSMIVGGKEANRRKIPVVLDPVAVGGTQLRRDAAKRLLEEVHFTAIRGNASEIRYLAGQQTTGGGVDVSDLDAITEENLPEAQEMIKNLAKSLGTVIAVSGVIDLVSDGERTMVLRNGCATMSRITGSGCM
;
A
#
# COMPACT_ATOMS: atom_id res chain seq x y z
N MET A 1 3.73 17.79 21.80
CA MET A 1 2.98 17.23 20.65
C MET A 1 3.75 16.00 20.19
N THR A 2 3.09 14.88 19.95
CA THR A 2 3.77 13.68 19.42
C THR A 2 4.17 13.89 17.96
N LYS A 3 5.20 13.19 17.47
CA LYS A 3 5.59 13.25 16.05
C LYS A 3 4.44 12.94 15.09
N PHE A 4 3.54 12.02 15.47
CA PHE A 4 2.34 11.67 14.67
C PHE A 4 1.37 12.85 14.57
N ALA A 5 1.09 13.55 15.68
CA ALA A 5 0.22 14.72 15.66
C ALA A 5 0.80 15.87 14.81
N GLU A 6 2.13 16.02 14.78
CA GLU A 6 2.79 16.99 13.92
C GLU A 6 2.65 16.64 12.43
N VAL A 7 2.81 15.35 12.07
CA VAL A 7 2.62 14.88 10.68
C VAL A 7 1.17 15.14 10.23
N LEU A 8 0.18 14.78 11.06
CA LEU A 8 -1.23 14.99 10.74
C LEU A 8 -1.54 16.48 10.57
N ARG A 9 -1.01 17.35 11.46
CA ARG A 9 -1.15 18.80 11.31
C ARG A 9 -0.61 19.30 9.98
N LYS A 10 0.58 18.83 9.57
CA LYS A 10 1.19 19.19 8.28
C LYS A 10 0.33 18.75 7.10
N VAL A 11 -0.28 17.55 7.16
CA VAL A 11 -1.20 17.09 6.12
C VAL A 11 -2.38 18.05 5.99
N HIS A 12 -3.01 18.42 7.10
CA HIS A 12 -4.13 19.39 7.08
C HIS A 12 -3.73 20.79 6.61
N GLU A 13 -2.50 21.22 6.86
CA GLU A 13 -2.00 22.52 6.40
C GLU A 13 -1.64 22.53 4.92
N MET A 14 -1.15 21.41 4.40
CA MET A 14 -0.74 21.25 2.99
C MET A 14 -1.89 20.91 2.07
N GLU A 15 -2.93 20.26 2.58
CA GLU A 15 -4.04 19.70 1.80
C GLU A 15 -3.55 18.94 0.53
N PRO A 16 -2.62 17.96 0.69
CA PRO A 16 -1.95 17.36 -0.45
C PRO A 16 -2.94 16.68 -1.38
N ARG A 17 -2.77 16.89 -2.68
CA ARG A 17 -3.51 16.14 -3.68
C ARG A 17 -2.88 14.77 -3.87
N VAL A 18 -3.68 13.72 -3.71
CA VAL A 18 -3.28 12.32 -3.83
C VAL A 18 -3.96 11.72 -5.05
N GLN A 19 -3.16 11.30 -6.02
CA GLN A 19 -3.63 10.53 -7.17
C GLN A 19 -3.76 9.06 -6.77
N CYS A 20 -4.92 8.45 -7.04
CA CYS A 20 -5.13 7.01 -6.79
C CYS A 20 -5.52 6.29 -8.07
N ILE A 21 -4.77 5.26 -8.41
CA ILE A 21 -5.18 4.23 -9.37
C ILE A 21 -5.66 3.06 -8.52
N THR A 22 -6.97 2.96 -8.31
CA THR A 22 -7.57 2.02 -7.36
C THR A 22 -8.74 1.25 -7.99
N ASN A 23 -9.23 0.25 -7.27
CA ASN A 23 -10.30 -0.61 -7.76
C ASN A 23 -11.68 0.06 -7.64
N PHE A 24 -12.58 -0.32 -8.54
CA PHE A 24 -13.93 0.27 -8.64
C PHE A 24 -14.82 -0.02 -7.42
N VAL A 25 -14.52 -1.08 -6.65
CA VAL A 25 -15.31 -1.46 -5.46
C VAL A 25 -15.18 -0.42 -4.36
N THR A 26 -13.98 0.16 -4.21
CA THR A 26 -13.62 1.03 -3.09
C THR A 26 -13.19 2.43 -3.49
N VAL A 27 -13.30 2.79 -4.78
CA VAL A 27 -12.83 4.09 -5.28
C VAL A 27 -13.45 5.27 -4.52
N ASN A 28 -14.74 5.22 -4.23
CA ASN A 28 -15.43 6.27 -3.48
C ASN A 28 -14.96 6.33 -2.01
N ASP A 29 -14.74 5.18 -1.39
CA ASP A 29 -14.28 5.09 0.00
C ASP A 29 -12.83 5.59 0.12
N CYS A 30 -11.98 5.27 -0.84
CA CYS A 30 -10.62 5.81 -0.92
C CYS A 30 -10.62 7.33 -1.07
N ALA A 31 -11.53 7.89 -1.89
CA ALA A 31 -11.68 9.35 -2.00
C ALA A 31 -12.10 9.98 -0.68
N ASN A 32 -13.09 9.39 -0.02
CA ASN A 32 -13.61 9.90 1.25
C ASN A 32 -12.58 9.81 2.39
N ILE A 33 -11.79 8.75 2.47
CA ILE A 33 -10.77 8.64 3.52
C ILE A 33 -9.63 9.65 3.30
N ILE A 34 -9.25 9.95 2.06
CA ILE A 34 -8.27 10.99 1.75
C ILE A 34 -8.79 12.36 2.20
N LEU A 35 -10.06 12.69 1.90
CA LEU A 35 -10.69 13.92 2.37
C LEU A 35 -10.73 13.98 3.91
N ALA A 36 -11.12 12.89 4.56
CA ALA A 36 -11.17 12.80 6.02
C ALA A 36 -9.78 12.95 6.67
N ALA A 37 -8.72 12.51 5.99
CA ALA A 37 -7.34 12.67 6.43
C ALA A 37 -6.77 14.07 6.17
N GLY A 38 -7.51 14.96 5.49
CA GLY A 38 -7.08 16.32 5.18
C GLY A 38 -6.38 16.48 3.84
N GLY A 39 -6.47 15.49 2.96
CA GLY A 39 -5.95 15.57 1.60
C GLY A 39 -7.05 15.83 0.56
N THR A 40 -6.67 15.94 -0.71
CA THR A 40 -7.57 16.11 -1.86
C THR A 40 -7.39 14.92 -2.81
N PRO A 41 -8.42 14.10 -3.08
CA PRO A 41 -8.30 12.95 -3.96
C PRO A 41 -8.31 13.34 -5.44
N SER A 42 -7.57 12.57 -6.26
CA SER A 42 -7.64 12.54 -7.71
C SER A 42 -7.67 11.08 -8.16
N MET A 43 -8.56 10.73 -9.10
CA MET A 43 -8.80 9.34 -9.52
C MET A 43 -8.61 9.17 -11.03
N ALA A 44 -7.75 9.99 -11.67
CA ALA A 44 -7.41 9.84 -13.07
C ALA A 44 -6.56 8.57 -13.26
N ASP A 45 -7.05 7.60 -14.01
CA ASP A 45 -6.46 6.27 -14.15
C ASP A 45 -6.24 5.83 -15.59
N HIS A 46 -6.73 6.61 -16.56
CA HIS A 46 -6.53 6.30 -17.97
C HIS A 46 -5.05 6.42 -18.36
N ILE A 47 -4.57 5.47 -19.18
CA ILE A 47 -3.15 5.36 -19.51
C ILE A 47 -2.59 6.61 -20.21
N ASP A 48 -3.40 7.26 -21.04
CA ASP A 48 -3.00 8.47 -21.77
C ASP A 48 -3.07 9.75 -20.92
N GLU A 49 -3.70 9.70 -19.73
CA GLU A 49 -3.91 10.86 -18.86
C GLU A 49 -3.03 10.81 -17.61
N VAL A 50 -2.75 9.61 -17.08
CA VAL A 50 -2.17 9.42 -15.75
C VAL A 50 -0.85 10.16 -15.55
N ALA A 51 0.01 10.22 -16.56
CA ALA A 51 1.28 10.92 -16.47
C ALA A 51 1.12 12.44 -16.39
N GLU A 52 0.16 13.02 -17.12
CA GLU A 52 -0.16 14.45 -17.09
C GLU A 52 -0.80 14.83 -15.76
N ALA A 53 -1.72 14.00 -15.24
CA ALA A 53 -2.39 14.20 -13.97
C ALA A 53 -1.41 14.34 -12.79
N LEU A 54 -0.24 13.71 -12.86
CA LEU A 54 0.82 13.84 -11.85
C LEU A 54 1.49 15.23 -11.80
N SER A 55 1.18 16.12 -12.74
CA SER A 55 1.74 17.48 -12.73
C SER A 55 1.32 18.32 -11.53
N CYS A 56 0.22 17.99 -10.89
CA CYS A 56 -0.39 18.77 -9.83
C CYS A 56 -0.68 17.97 -8.54
N VAL A 57 -0.03 16.82 -8.34
CA VAL A 57 -0.23 15.96 -7.16
C VAL A 57 1.04 15.83 -6.32
N GLN A 58 0.87 15.48 -5.06
CA GLN A 58 1.94 15.31 -4.09
C GLN A 58 2.20 13.83 -3.71
N ALA A 59 1.30 12.92 -4.11
CA ALA A 59 1.48 11.48 -3.91
C ALA A 59 0.72 10.67 -4.95
N LEU A 60 1.21 9.45 -5.23
CA LEU A 60 0.54 8.45 -6.06
C LEU A 60 0.29 7.18 -5.25
N VAL A 61 -0.91 6.64 -5.34
CA VAL A 61 -1.28 5.32 -4.80
C VAL A 61 -1.62 4.39 -5.95
N CYS A 62 -0.98 3.23 -5.98
CA CYS A 62 -1.24 2.14 -6.93
C CYS A 62 -1.84 0.95 -6.16
N ASN A 63 -3.12 0.64 -6.40
CA ASN A 63 -3.81 -0.48 -5.77
C ASN A 63 -4.05 -1.59 -6.79
N MET A 64 -3.42 -2.75 -6.60
CA MET A 64 -3.50 -3.89 -7.52
C MET A 64 -4.88 -4.56 -7.56
N GLY A 65 -5.85 -4.10 -6.76
CA GLY A 65 -7.25 -4.44 -6.95
C GLY A 65 -7.76 -4.03 -8.33
N ALA A 66 -7.22 -2.95 -8.91
CA ALA A 66 -7.43 -2.51 -10.28
C ALA A 66 -6.45 -3.18 -11.27
N ILE A 67 -6.39 -4.50 -11.29
CA ILE A 67 -5.39 -5.28 -12.05
C ILE A 67 -5.36 -4.95 -13.54
N ALA A 68 -6.50 -4.56 -14.12
CA ALA A 68 -6.59 -4.13 -15.52
C ALA A 68 -5.83 -2.82 -15.81
N LEU A 69 -5.51 -2.04 -14.78
CA LEU A 69 -4.81 -0.76 -14.86
C LEU A 69 -3.30 -0.88 -14.53
N THR A 70 -2.73 -2.09 -14.60
CA THR A 70 -1.30 -2.32 -14.30
C THR A 70 -0.39 -1.43 -15.15
N ASP A 71 -0.68 -1.27 -16.45
CA ASP A 71 0.12 -0.43 -17.34
C ASP A 71 0.00 1.07 -16.97
N SER A 72 -1.18 1.54 -16.57
CA SER A 72 -1.38 2.89 -16.04
C SER A 72 -0.58 3.12 -14.74
N MET A 73 -0.52 2.11 -13.85
CA MET A 73 0.29 2.17 -12.63
C MET A 73 1.78 2.26 -12.95
N ILE A 74 2.25 1.53 -13.97
CA ILE A 74 3.65 1.57 -14.40
C ILE A 74 3.98 2.94 -15.01
N VAL A 75 3.16 3.43 -15.93
CA VAL A 75 3.34 4.75 -16.55
C VAL A 75 3.33 5.86 -15.52
N GLY A 76 2.31 5.88 -14.66
CA GLY A 76 2.18 6.84 -13.57
C GLY A 76 3.33 6.72 -12.55
N GLY A 77 3.70 5.50 -12.15
CA GLY A 77 4.78 5.25 -11.21
C GLY A 77 6.14 5.76 -11.72
N LYS A 78 6.48 5.49 -13.00
CA LYS A 78 7.70 6.02 -13.62
C LYS A 78 7.72 7.54 -13.66
N GLU A 79 6.61 8.17 -14.03
CA GLU A 79 6.51 9.62 -14.05
C GLU A 79 6.59 10.21 -12.64
N ALA A 80 5.95 9.58 -11.64
CA ALA A 80 6.06 9.97 -10.25
C ALA A 80 7.52 9.88 -9.76
N ASN A 81 8.23 8.78 -10.07
CA ASN A 81 9.63 8.63 -9.73
C ASN A 81 10.50 9.73 -10.39
N ARG A 82 10.27 10.04 -11.67
CA ARG A 82 10.97 11.12 -12.38
C ARG A 82 10.75 12.48 -11.72
N ARG A 83 9.54 12.74 -11.21
CA ARG A 83 9.15 13.96 -10.49
C ARG A 83 9.51 13.96 -9.01
N LYS A 84 10.02 12.84 -8.47
CA LYS A 84 10.28 12.63 -7.04
C LYS A 84 9.01 12.72 -6.18
N ILE A 85 7.88 12.33 -6.75
CA ILE A 85 6.60 12.18 -6.06
C ILE A 85 6.61 10.81 -5.36
N PRO A 86 6.28 10.71 -4.07
CA PRO A 86 6.20 9.43 -3.37
C PRO A 86 5.09 8.55 -3.97
N VAL A 87 5.40 7.25 -4.09
CA VAL A 87 4.48 6.23 -4.62
C VAL A 87 4.25 5.16 -3.57
N VAL A 88 2.98 4.83 -3.34
CA VAL A 88 2.56 3.74 -2.44
C VAL A 88 1.97 2.61 -3.27
N LEU A 89 2.37 1.36 -2.98
CA LEU A 89 1.78 0.16 -3.57
C LEU A 89 0.92 -0.57 -2.53
N ASP A 90 -0.30 -0.93 -2.94
CA ASP A 90 -1.13 -1.92 -2.26
C ASP A 90 -1.22 -3.16 -3.16
N PRO A 91 -0.50 -4.26 -2.82
CA PRO A 91 -0.40 -5.46 -3.66
C PRO A 91 -1.58 -6.41 -3.46
N VAL A 92 -2.80 -5.89 -3.53
CA VAL A 92 -4.05 -6.63 -3.29
C VAL A 92 -4.05 -8.01 -3.95
N ALA A 93 -4.18 -9.06 -3.14
CA ALA A 93 -4.27 -10.45 -3.57
C ALA A 93 -3.12 -10.93 -4.47
N VAL A 94 -1.90 -10.42 -4.27
CA VAL A 94 -0.73 -10.69 -5.11
C VAL A 94 -0.43 -12.17 -5.28
N GLY A 95 -0.64 -13.00 -4.26
CA GLY A 95 -0.46 -14.46 -4.32
C GLY A 95 -1.56 -15.22 -5.07
N GLY A 96 -2.72 -14.59 -5.33
CA GLY A 96 -3.94 -15.28 -5.73
C GLY A 96 -3.94 -15.86 -7.14
N THR A 97 -3.35 -15.19 -8.12
CA THR A 97 -3.33 -15.64 -9.52
C THR A 97 -1.99 -15.37 -10.20
N GLN A 98 -1.69 -16.10 -11.28
CA GLN A 98 -0.47 -15.86 -12.06
C GLN A 98 -0.43 -14.42 -12.60
N LEU A 99 -1.55 -13.92 -13.12
CA LEU A 99 -1.66 -12.54 -13.61
C LEU A 99 -1.24 -11.52 -12.55
N ARG A 100 -1.67 -11.70 -11.29
CA ARG A 100 -1.32 -10.78 -10.20
C ARG A 100 0.16 -10.88 -9.81
N ARG A 101 0.70 -12.10 -9.81
CA ARG A 101 2.12 -12.33 -9.57
C ARG A 101 2.99 -11.64 -10.62
N ASP A 102 2.64 -11.79 -11.89
CA ASP A 102 3.36 -11.16 -13.00
C ASP A 102 3.24 -9.65 -12.98
N ALA A 103 2.05 -9.12 -12.66
CA ALA A 103 1.84 -7.67 -12.50
C ALA A 103 2.67 -7.09 -11.35
N ALA A 104 2.69 -7.74 -10.18
CA ALA A 104 3.50 -7.31 -9.05
C ALA A 104 4.99 -7.31 -9.38
N LYS A 105 5.46 -8.37 -10.06
CA LYS A 105 6.85 -8.45 -10.52
C LYS A 105 7.21 -7.26 -11.41
N ARG A 106 6.39 -6.99 -12.44
CA ARG A 106 6.61 -5.85 -13.35
C ARG A 106 6.61 -4.52 -12.60
N LEU A 107 5.64 -4.31 -11.70
CA LEU A 107 5.56 -3.09 -10.89
C LEU A 107 6.82 -2.88 -10.05
N LEU A 108 7.31 -3.90 -9.37
CA LEU A 108 8.51 -3.83 -8.54
C LEU A 108 9.81 -3.67 -9.35
N GLU A 109 9.85 -4.18 -10.58
CA GLU A 109 11.00 -4.02 -11.49
C GLU A 109 11.04 -2.63 -12.13
N GLU A 110 9.88 -2.02 -12.41
CA GLU A 110 9.78 -0.81 -13.22
C GLU A 110 9.52 0.47 -12.42
N VAL A 111 9.02 0.36 -11.19
CA VAL A 111 8.64 1.49 -10.33
C VAL A 111 9.32 1.37 -8.97
N HIS A 112 9.94 2.46 -8.51
CA HIS A 112 10.41 2.56 -7.14
C HIS A 112 9.27 3.05 -6.23
N PHE A 113 8.86 2.20 -5.31
CA PHE A 113 7.83 2.53 -4.33
C PHE A 113 8.45 3.08 -3.05
N THR A 114 7.91 4.19 -2.56
CA THR A 114 8.31 4.79 -1.27
C THR A 114 7.80 3.95 -0.11
N ALA A 115 6.63 3.34 -0.27
CA ALA A 115 6.07 2.41 0.69
C ALA A 115 5.25 1.32 -0.03
N ILE A 116 5.22 0.13 0.57
CA ILE A 116 4.35 -0.98 0.17
C ILE A 116 3.53 -1.36 1.40
N ARG A 117 2.20 -1.33 1.27
CA ARG A 117 1.29 -1.65 2.35
C ARG A 117 0.37 -2.78 1.92
N GLY A 118 0.29 -3.83 2.70
CA GLY A 118 -0.58 -4.98 2.45
C GLY A 118 -0.90 -5.73 3.73
N ASN A 119 -1.73 -6.76 3.62
CA ASN A 119 -1.96 -7.69 4.72
C ASN A 119 -0.78 -8.66 4.89
N ALA A 120 -0.81 -9.47 5.95
CA ALA A 120 0.28 -10.39 6.27
C ALA A 120 0.55 -11.41 5.15
N SER A 121 -0.49 -11.98 4.51
CA SER A 121 -0.32 -12.93 3.40
C SER A 121 0.32 -12.28 2.18
N GLU A 122 -0.09 -11.06 1.82
CA GLU A 122 0.45 -10.31 0.69
C GLU A 122 1.93 -9.97 0.88
N ILE A 123 2.29 -9.48 2.09
CA ILE A 123 3.68 -9.12 2.38
C ILE A 123 4.57 -10.36 2.51
N ARG A 124 4.09 -11.47 3.10
CA ARG A 124 4.80 -12.75 3.11
C ARG A 124 5.10 -13.25 1.70
N TYR A 125 4.12 -13.14 0.79
CA TYR A 125 4.33 -13.49 -0.60
C TYR A 125 5.45 -12.66 -1.23
N LEU A 126 5.45 -11.35 -1.04
CA LEU A 126 6.51 -10.47 -1.56
C LEU A 126 7.89 -10.78 -0.94
N ALA A 127 7.92 -11.29 0.27
CA ALA A 127 9.14 -11.77 0.93
C ALA A 127 9.63 -13.15 0.43
N GLY A 128 8.96 -13.74 -0.56
CA GLY A 128 9.30 -15.05 -1.12
C GLY A 128 8.90 -16.23 -0.23
N GLN A 129 8.04 -16.01 0.76
CA GLN A 129 7.51 -17.08 1.62
C GLN A 129 6.29 -17.73 0.96
N GLN A 130 6.11 -19.04 1.23
CA GLN A 130 4.87 -19.71 0.84
C GLN A 130 3.72 -19.20 1.71
N THR A 131 2.61 -18.85 1.08
CA THR A 131 1.39 -18.39 1.74
C THR A 131 0.27 -19.39 1.51
N THR A 132 -0.59 -19.55 2.49
CA THR A 132 -1.75 -20.45 2.42
C THR A 132 -3.02 -19.73 1.94
N GLY A 133 -3.01 -18.39 1.93
CA GLY A 133 -4.13 -17.56 1.50
C GLY A 133 -4.16 -17.37 -0.02
N GLY A 134 -5.28 -17.72 -0.63
CA GLY A 134 -5.51 -17.60 -2.10
C GLY A 134 -6.30 -16.37 -2.53
N GLY A 135 -6.50 -15.37 -1.68
CA GLY A 135 -7.38 -14.25 -1.98
C GLY A 135 -7.03 -12.96 -1.24
N VAL A 136 -8.04 -12.14 -1.01
CA VAL A 136 -7.95 -10.85 -0.29
C VAL A 136 -7.88 -11.06 1.22
N ASP A 137 -8.41 -12.18 1.71
CA ASP A 137 -8.45 -12.49 3.14
C ASP A 137 -7.14 -13.14 3.59
N VAL A 138 -6.70 -12.73 4.78
CA VAL A 138 -5.55 -13.35 5.46
C VAL A 138 -5.96 -14.73 5.97
N SER A 139 -5.21 -15.75 5.63
CA SER A 139 -5.34 -17.04 6.31
C SER A 139 -4.94 -16.88 7.78
N ASP A 140 -5.64 -17.54 8.69
CA ASP A 140 -5.28 -17.57 10.12
C ASP A 140 -3.83 -18.04 10.34
N LEU A 141 -3.32 -18.90 9.44
CA LEU A 141 -1.94 -19.39 9.46
C LEU A 141 -0.91 -18.32 9.06
N ASP A 142 -1.32 -17.31 8.29
CA ASP A 142 -0.45 -16.21 7.86
C ASP A 142 -0.49 -15.01 8.81
N ALA A 143 -1.48 -14.94 9.69
CA ALA A 143 -1.69 -13.82 10.59
C ALA A 143 -0.50 -13.54 11.51
N ILE A 144 -0.25 -12.26 11.80
CA ILE A 144 0.74 -11.86 12.79
C ILE A 144 0.10 -11.93 14.18
N THR A 145 0.72 -12.72 15.05
CA THR A 145 0.33 -12.95 16.45
C THR A 145 1.47 -12.57 17.39
N GLU A 146 1.21 -12.50 18.69
CA GLU A 146 2.27 -12.24 19.67
C GLU A 146 3.35 -13.36 19.66
N GLU A 147 2.98 -14.57 19.29
CA GLU A 147 3.90 -15.72 19.25
C GLU A 147 4.90 -15.63 18.10
N ASN A 148 4.46 -15.18 16.91
CA ASN A 148 5.32 -15.08 15.73
C ASN A 148 5.83 -13.65 15.46
N LEU A 149 5.56 -12.71 16.36
CA LEU A 149 5.91 -11.31 16.22
C LEU A 149 7.40 -11.05 15.94
N PRO A 150 8.36 -11.66 16.67
CA PRO A 150 9.79 -11.44 16.40
C PRO A 150 10.20 -11.87 14.99
N GLU A 151 9.67 -12.99 14.52
CA GLU A 151 9.94 -13.53 13.18
C GLU A 151 9.34 -12.65 12.07
N ALA A 152 8.10 -12.17 12.29
CA ALA A 152 7.44 -11.24 11.39
C ALA A 152 8.19 -9.89 11.31
N GLN A 153 8.68 -9.36 12.43
CA GLN A 153 9.49 -8.14 12.46
C GLN A 153 10.78 -8.28 11.64
N GLU A 154 11.49 -9.40 11.79
CA GLU A 154 12.72 -9.65 11.03
C GLU A 154 12.44 -9.82 9.54
N MET A 155 11.38 -10.54 9.19
CA MET A 155 10.95 -10.71 7.80
C MET A 155 10.68 -9.36 7.11
N ILE A 156 9.84 -8.49 7.70
CA ILE A 156 9.51 -7.21 7.08
C ILE A 156 10.70 -6.26 7.03
N LYS A 157 11.58 -6.32 8.03
CA LYS A 157 12.82 -5.54 8.06
C LYS A 157 13.75 -5.93 6.91
N ASN A 158 13.93 -7.23 6.68
CA ASN A 158 14.73 -7.74 5.58
C ASN A 158 14.12 -7.40 4.22
N LEU A 159 12.80 -7.52 4.07
CA LEU A 159 12.09 -7.13 2.85
C LEU A 159 12.22 -5.62 2.58
N ALA A 160 12.01 -4.77 3.59
CA ALA A 160 12.15 -3.32 3.48
C ALA A 160 13.56 -2.93 3.02
N LYS A 161 14.58 -3.58 3.61
CA LYS A 161 15.98 -3.36 3.25
C LYS A 161 16.30 -3.83 1.83
N SER A 162 15.80 -4.99 1.41
CA SER A 162 16.05 -5.55 0.08
C SER A 162 15.42 -4.72 -1.04
N LEU A 163 14.24 -4.15 -0.80
CA LEU A 163 13.51 -3.32 -1.76
C LEU A 163 13.83 -1.82 -1.66
N GLY A 164 14.56 -1.41 -0.62
CA GLY A 164 14.86 0.00 -0.36
C GLY A 164 13.61 0.85 -0.12
N THR A 165 12.59 0.29 0.55
CA THR A 165 11.27 0.89 0.73
C THR A 165 10.75 0.71 2.15
N VAL A 166 9.70 1.43 2.52
CA VAL A 166 8.98 1.18 3.76
C VAL A 166 7.96 0.06 3.53
N ILE A 167 7.96 -0.95 4.39
CA ILE A 167 6.95 -2.01 4.39
C ILE A 167 5.99 -1.80 5.56
N ALA A 168 4.70 -1.79 5.26
CA ALA A 168 3.62 -1.72 6.25
C ALA A 168 2.71 -2.95 6.12
N VAL A 169 2.60 -3.71 7.20
CA VAL A 169 1.69 -4.86 7.30
C VAL A 169 0.50 -4.47 8.14
N SER A 170 -0.69 -4.62 7.61
CA SER A 170 -1.93 -4.39 8.35
C SER A 170 -2.57 -5.70 8.81
N GLY A 171 -3.08 -5.71 10.05
CA GLY A 171 -3.70 -6.88 10.67
C GLY A 171 -4.24 -6.58 12.06
N VAL A 172 -4.33 -7.59 12.90
CA VAL A 172 -4.63 -7.42 14.34
C VAL A 172 -3.46 -6.70 15.04
N ILE A 173 -2.24 -7.04 14.63
CA ILE A 173 -1.02 -6.34 14.98
C ILE A 173 -0.45 -5.77 13.69
N ASP A 174 -0.34 -4.45 13.62
CA ASP A 174 0.27 -3.78 12.49
C ASP A 174 1.79 -3.66 12.69
N LEU A 175 2.54 -3.84 11.61
CA LEU A 175 3.98 -3.66 11.61
C LEU A 175 4.40 -2.68 10.52
N VAL A 176 5.35 -1.79 10.84
CA VAL A 176 5.94 -0.88 9.85
C VAL A 176 7.47 -0.90 9.98
N SER A 177 8.18 -1.11 8.88
CA SER A 177 9.64 -1.11 8.88
C SER A 177 10.22 -0.32 7.71
N ASP A 178 11.29 0.43 7.98
CA ASP A 178 12.13 1.11 6.98
C ASP A 178 13.43 0.34 6.65
N GLY A 179 13.54 -0.91 7.13
CA GLY A 179 14.74 -1.74 6.99
C GLY A 179 15.76 -1.56 8.12
N GLU A 180 15.67 -0.50 8.91
CA GLU A 180 16.52 -0.26 10.09
C GLU A 180 15.71 -0.40 11.38
N ARG A 181 14.54 0.22 11.42
CA ARG A 181 13.64 0.26 12.57
C ARG A 181 12.35 -0.46 12.22
N THR A 182 11.75 -1.09 13.22
CA THR A 182 10.43 -1.71 13.10
C THR A 182 9.53 -1.17 14.21
N MET A 183 8.35 -0.71 13.84
CA MET A 183 7.30 -0.26 14.75
C MET A 183 6.20 -1.32 14.81
N VAL A 184 5.68 -1.53 16.00
CA VAL A 184 4.55 -2.42 16.28
C VAL A 184 3.39 -1.58 16.78
N LEU A 185 2.23 -1.69 16.13
CA LEU A 185 1.03 -0.95 16.49
C LEU A 185 -0.10 -1.93 16.83
N ARG A 186 -0.86 -1.59 17.86
CA ARG A 186 -2.00 -2.39 18.34
C ARG A 186 -3.21 -1.47 18.43
N ASN A 187 -3.73 -1.13 17.23
CA ASN A 187 -4.83 -0.22 17.05
C ASN A 187 -6.00 -0.91 16.32
N GLY A 188 -7.05 -0.14 16.07
CA GLY A 188 -8.20 -0.64 15.34
C GLY A 188 -9.17 -1.47 16.18
N CYS A 189 -10.10 -2.11 15.52
CA CYS A 189 -11.10 -2.99 16.15
C CYS A 189 -11.61 -4.04 15.16
N ALA A 190 -12.16 -5.13 15.66
CA ALA A 190 -12.65 -6.23 14.84
C ALA A 190 -13.78 -5.83 13.86
N THR A 191 -14.48 -4.72 14.10
CA THR A 191 -15.52 -4.22 13.18
C THR A 191 -14.95 -3.80 11.82
N MET A 192 -13.68 -3.41 11.75
CA MET A 192 -13.04 -3.02 10.49
C MET A 192 -13.04 -4.15 9.45
N SER A 193 -12.97 -5.42 9.87
CA SER A 193 -13.04 -6.58 8.96
C SER A 193 -14.41 -6.75 8.28
N ARG A 194 -15.44 -6.06 8.76
CA ARG A 194 -16.80 -6.07 8.19
C ARG A 194 -17.09 -4.90 7.27
N ILE A 195 -16.09 -4.05 7.01
CA ILE A 195 -16.20 -2.90 6.12
C ILE A 195 -15.46 -3.24 4.84
N THR A 196 -16.18 -3.31 3.72
CA THR A 196 -15.58 -3.51 2.40
C THR A 196 -14.57 -2.42 2.12
N GLY A 197 -13.38 -2.80 1.70
CA GLY A 197 -12.34 -1.85 1.34
C GLY A 197 -11.53 -1.26 2.50
N SER A 198 -11.78 -1.67 3.76
CA SER A 198 -10.95 -1.24 4.89
C SER A 198 -9.46 -1.57 4.69
N GLY A 199 -9.17 -2.59 3.87
CA GLY A 199 -7.82 -2.92 3.42
C GLY A 199 -7.27 -2.00 2.33
N CYS A 200 -8.11 -1.36 1.50
CA CYS A 200 -7.68 -0.48 0.41
C CYS A 200 -7.66 1.01 0.80
N MET A 201 -8.37 1.37 1.85
CA MET A 201 -8.36 2.72 2.45
C MET A 201 -7.14 2.91 3.33
#